data_e7edb4946b353c545ab730048d2c70e3
#
_entry.id   e7edb4946b353c545ab730048d2c70e3
#
_cell.length_a   1.000
_cell.length_b   1.000
_cell.length_c   1.000
_cell.angle_alpha   90.00
_cell.angle_beta   90.00
_cell.angle_gamma   90.00
#
_symmetry.space_group_name_H-M   'P 1'
#
loop_
_entity.id
_entity.type
_entity.pdbx_description
1 polymer ?
#
loop_
_entity_poly.entity_id
_entity_poly.type
_entity_poly.pdbx_seq_one_letter_code
_entity_poly.pdbx_strand_id
1 'polypeptide(L)'
;MSNDPRHSLGRMGEDLACAELQRRGYAVLARGFRTRFGEIDIVARDGETTVFVEVKTRAGDEFGGAAAAVTPWKQRRVAQMAVDYLSRHALHDTPCRFDVVTVDVIDGEEPRVEIYPHAFESVY
;
A
#
# COMPACT_ATOMS: atom_id res chain seq x y z
N MET A 1 22.90 7.92 -7.00
CA MET A 1 21.53 8.27 -6.55
C MET A 1 20.67 8.60 -7.75
N SER A 2 19.46 8.10 -7.77
CA SER A 2 18.55 8.41 -8.84
C SER A 2 17.97 9.80 -8.66
N ASN A 3 18.03 10.63 -9.73
CA ASN A 3 17.40 11.94 -9.75
C ASN A 3 16.07 11.91 -10.54
N ASP A 4 15.52 10.71 -10.74
CA ASP A 4 14.25 10.56 -11.45
C ASP A 4 13.11 11.15 -10.58
N PRO A 5 12.39 12.18 -11.06
CA PRO A 5 11.28 12.78 -10.31
C PRO A 5 10.21 11.77 -9.90
N ARG A 6 9.97 10.73 -10.72
CA ARG A 6 8.99 9.70 -10.40
C ARG A 6 9.41 8.88 -9.18
N HIS A 7 10.71 8.63 -9.04
CA HIS A 7 11.27 7.90 -7.90
C HIS A 7 11.10 8.70 -6.61
N SER A 8 11.39 10.00 -6.67
CA SER A 8 11.23 10.91 -5.53
C SER A 8 9.76 11.06 -5.14
N LEU A 9 8.86 11.16 -6.11
CA LEU A 9 7.43 11.27 -5.88
C LEU A 9 6.89 10.00 -5.21
N GLY A 10 7.28 8.84 -5.70
CA GLY A 10 6.85 7.56 -5.12
C GLY A 10 7.33 7.40 -3.69
N ARG A 11 8.57 7.77 -3.41
CA ARG A 11 9.14 7.68 -2.07
C ARG A 11 8.44 8.64 -1.11
N MET A 12 8.17 9.86 -1.56
CA MET A 12 7.43 10.85 -0.78
C MET A 12 6.02 10.34 -0.46
N GLY A 13 5.33 9.77 -1.46
CA GLY A 13 4.00 9.22 -1.27
C GLY A 13 3.99 8.09 -0.26
N GLU A 14 4.97 7.20 -0.32
CA GLU A 14 5.07 6.10 0.62
C GLU A 14 5.35 6.60 2.04
N ASP A 15 6.20 7.62 2.20
CA ASP A 15 6.46 8.25 3.50
C ASP A 15 5.19 8.87 4.07
N LEU A 16 4.43 9.58 3.26
CA LEU A 16 3.17 10.20 3.67
C LEU A 16 2.12 9.14 4.03
N ALA A 17 2.06 8.08 3.26
CA ALA A 17 1.15 6.96 3.54
C ALA A 17 1.48 6.32 4.88
N CYS A 18 2.75 6.06 5.16
CA CYS A 18 3.19 5.50 6.45
C CYS A 18 2.80 6.41 7.61
N ALA A 19 3.04 7.72 7.47
CA ALA A 19 2.71 8.68 8.51
C ALA A 19 1.20 8.68 8.81
N GLU A 20 0.37 8.64 7.77
CA GLU A 20 -1.08 8.64 7.93
C GLU A 20 -1.59 7.34 8.56
N LEU A 21 -1.03 6.20 8.15
CA LEU A 21 -1.37 4.91 8.77
C LEU A 21 -1.04 4.92 10.25
N GLN A 22 0.14 5.39 10.62
CA GLN A 22 0.56 5.49 12.02
C GLN A 22 -0.31 6.44 12.81
N ARG A 23 -0.69 7.57 12.21
CA ARG A 23 -1.60 8.53 12.86
C ARG A 23 -2.95 7.89 13.16
N ARG A 24 -3.39 6.96 12.34
CA ARG A 24 -4.65 6.24 12.54
C ARG A 24 -4.51 5.01 13.44
N GLY A 25 -3.34 4.79 14.00
CA GLY A 25 -3.11 3.70 14.95
C GLY A 25 -2.61 2.41 14.34
N TYR A 26 -2.29 2.38 13.04
CA TYR A 26 -1.68 1.19 12.44
C TYR A 26 -0.21 1.11 12.84
N ALA A 27 0.28 -0.09 13.07
CA ALA A 27 1.71 -0.33 13.22
C ALA A 27 2.30 -0.69 11.86
N VAL A 28 3.29 0.07 11.40
CA VAL A 28 3.98 -0.26 10.15
C VAL A 28 5.03 -1.32 10.45
N LEU A 29 4.89 -2.51 9.84
CA LEU A 29 5.75 -3.66 10.10
C LEU A 29 6.88 -3.76 9.09
N ALA A 30 6.64 -3.39 7.83
CA ALA A 30 7.64 -3.46 6.78
C ALA A 30 7.28 -2.50 5.65
N ARG A 31 8.30 -2.06 4.93
CA ARG A 31 8.16 -1.24 3.72
C ARG A 31 8.95 -1.92 2.61
N GLY A 32 8.34 -1.97 1.42
CA GLY A 32 9.00 -2.56 0.27
C GLY A 32 9.29 -4.05 0.46
N PHE A 33 8.29 -4.81 0.89
CA PHE A 33 8.44 -6.26 1.07
C PHE A 33 8.56 -6.94 -0.29
N ARG A 34 9.73 -7.49 -0.56
CA ARG A 34 10.05 -8.09 -1.87
C ARG A 34 9.84 -9.58 -1.87
N THR A 35 9.22 -10.06 -2.97
CA THR A 35 9.09 -11.48 -3.28
C THR A 35 9.44 -11.69 -4.75
N ARG A 36 9.46 -12.94 -5.19
CA ARG A 36 9.63 -13.24 -6.62
C ARG A 36 8.47 -12.75 -7.49
N PHE A 37 7.33 -12.42 -6.87
CA PHE A 37 6.15 -11.92 -7.58
C PHE A 37 6.10 -10.40 -7.67
N GLY A 38 7.02 -9.71 -7.01
CA GLY A 38 7.05 -8.25 -6.95
C GLY A 38 7.22 -7.73 -5.54
N GLU A 39 6.70 -6.54 -5.29
CA GLU A 39 6.90 -5.83 -4.02
C GLU A 39 5.56 -5.35 -3.46
N ILE A 40 5.36 -5.52 -2.17
CA ILE A 40 4.25 -4.89 -1.44
C ILE A 40 4.80 -3.60 -0.82
N ASP A 41 4.13 -2.49 -1.08
CA ASP A 41 4.62 -1.17 -0.67
C ASP A 41 4.75 -1.05 0.85
N ILE A 42 3.70 -1.43 1.58
CA ILE A 42 3.69 -1.37 3.05
C ILE A 42 2.97 -2.59 3.58
N VAL A 43 3.54 -3.18 4.64
CA VAL A 43 2.84 -4.17 5.46
C VAL A 43 2.63 -3.53 6.82
N ALA A 44 1.38 -3.50 7.26
CA ALA A 44 1.02 -2.87 8.53
C ALA A 44 0.17 -3.83 9.37
N ARG A 45 -0.14 -3.42 10.58
CA ARG A 45 -1.04 -4.17 11.46
C ARG A 45 -2.06 -3.20 12.06
N ASP A 46 -3.31 -3.59 11.97
CA ASP A 46 -4.43 -2.90 12.59
C ASP A 46 -5.05 -3.87 13.61
N GLY A 47 -4.72 -3.67 14.90
CA GLY A 47 -5.07 -4.65 15.91
C GLY A 47 -4.40 -5.99 15.64
N GLU A 48 -5.19 -7.03 15.41
CA GLU A 48 -4.69 -8.38 15.09
C GLU A 48 -4.68 -8.67 13.59
N THR A 49 -5.15 -7.71 12.78
CA THR A 49 -5.25 -7.87 11.33
C THR A 49 -3.96 -7.39 10.66
N THR A 50 -3.35 -8.25 9.84
CA THR A 50 -2.25 -7.85 8.97
C THR A 50 -2.83 -7.15 7.75
N VAL A 51 -2.32 -5.96 7.45
CA VAL A 51 -2.83 -5.11 6.38
C VAL A 51 -1.75 -4.96 5.31
N PHE A 52 -2.08 -5.38 4.10
CA PHE A 52 -1.19 -5.23 2.94
C PHE A 52 -1.64 -4.00 2.17
N VAL A 53 -0.75 -3.04 2.04
CA VAL A 53 -1.09 -1.70 1.54
C VAL A 53 -0.39 -1.43 0.22
N GLU A 54 -1.18 -1.05 -0.76
CA GLU A 54 -0.70 -0.51 -2.03
C GLU A 54 -0.82 1.00 -1.99
N VAL A 55 0.28 1.69 -2.27
CA VAL A 55 0.31 3.15 -2.27
C VAL A 55 0.26 3.65 -3.72
N LYS A 56 -0.72 4.49 -4.00
CA LYS A 56 -0.85 5.15 -5.31
C LYS A 56 -0.61 6.63 -5.14
N THR A 57 0.53 7.10 -5.63
CA THR A 57 0.87 8.52 -5.61
C THR A 57 0.53 9.14 -6.97
N ARG A 58 -0.19 10.25 -6.94
CA ARG A 58 -0.63 10.95 -8.14
C ARG A 58 -0.22 12.42 -8.04
N ALA A 59 0.17 12.99 -9.17
CA ALA A 59 0.53 14.41 -9.26
C ALA A 59 -0.34 15.09 -10.32
N GLY A 60 -0.72 16.33 -10.05
CA GLY A 60 -1.53 17.11 -10.98
C GLY A 60 -2.97 16.62 -11.04
N ASP A 61 -3.51 16.55 -12.26
CA ASP A 61 -4.91 16.22 -12.51
C ASP A 61 -5.12 14.75 -12.88
N GLU A 62 -4.22 13.87 -12.45
CA GLU A 62 -4.39 12.42 -12.65
C GLU A 62 -5.47 11.92 -11.71
N PHE A 63 -6.66 11.74 -12.24
CA PHE A 63 -7.78 11.25 -11.47
C PHE A 63 -8.11 9.81 -11.83
N GLY A 64 -8.23 9.00 -10.82
CA GLY A 64 -8.70 7.64 -10.92
C GLY A 64 -9.09 7.22 -9.53
N GLY A 65 -10.15 6.43 -9.38
CA GLY A 65 -10.56 5.90 -8.09
C GLY A 65 -9.50 4.96 -7.53
N ALA A 66 -9.51 4.74 -6.23
CA ALA A 66 -8.59 3.81 -5.58
C ALA A 66 -8.69 2.41 -6.19
N ALA A 67 -9.89 1.98 -6.56
CA ALA A 67 -10.10 0.68 -7.20
C ALA A 67 -9.42 0.57 -8.56
N ALA A 68 -9.30 1.68 -9.30
CA ALA A 68 -8.62 1.71 -10.59
C ALA A 68 -7.10 1.60 -10.45
N ALA A 69 -6.56 1.86 -9.26
CA ALA A 69 -5.12 1.76 -9.00
C ALA A 69 -4.65 0.30 -8.94
N VAL A 70 -5.57 -0.65 -8.69
CA VAL A 70 -5.21 -2.06 -8.49
C VAL A 70 -6.05 -2.94 -9.41
N THR A 71 -5.45 -3.32 -10.54
CA THR A 71 -6.09 -4.20 -11.52
C THR A 71 -6.28 -5.61 -10.95
N PRO A 72 -7.20 -6.44 -11.54
CA PRO A 72 -7.35 -7.83 -11.11
C PRO A 72 -6.04 -8.62 -11.15
N TRP A 73 -5.19 -8.38 -12.15
CA TRP A 73 -3.89 -9.03 -12.25
C TRP A 73 -3.00 -8.64 -11.06
N LYS A 74 -2.96 -7.36 -10.74
CA LYS A 74 -2.18 -6.84 -9.61
C LYS A 74 -2.74 -7.36 -8.27
N GLN A 75 -4.06 -7.44 -8.14
CA GLN A 75 -4.70 -8.02 -6.97
C GLN A 75 -4.25 -9.46 -6.71
N ARG A 76 -4.20 -10.28 -7.77
CA ARG A 76 -3.72 -11.66 -7.64
C ARG A 76 -2.26 -11.72 -7.23
N ARG A 77 -1.43 -10.82 -7.77
CA ARG A 77 -0.02 -10.74 -7.39
C ARG A 77 0.16 -10.36 -5.92
N VAL A 78 -0.57 -9.35 -5.48
CA VAL A 78 -0.53 -8.92 -4.08
C VAL A 78 -1.01 -10.05 -3.16
N ALA A 79 -2.06 -10.77 -3.54
CA ALA A 79 -2.53 -11.91 -2.77
C ALA A 79 -1.47 -13.00 -2.64
N GLN A 80 -0.74 -13.30 -3.71
CA GLN A 80 0.37 -14.27 -3.67
C GLN A 80 1.49 -13.80 -2.73
N MET A 81 1.85 -12.53 -2.79
CA MET A 81 2.86 -11.94 -1.92
C MET A 81 2.40 -11.94 -0.45
N ALA A 82 1.11 -11.70 -0.23
CA ALA A 82 0.53 -11.75 1.12
C ALA A 82 0.63 -13.15 1.72
N VAL A 83 0.32 -14.18 0.94
CA VAL A 83 0.46 -15.59 1.40
C VAL A 83 1.91 -15.86 1.78
N ASP A 84 2.87 -15.39 0.97
CA ASP A 84 4.30 -15.54 1.26
C ASP A 84 4.67 -14.87 2.58
N TYR A 85 4.22 -13.62 2.79
CA TYR A 85 4.47 -12.89 4.03
C TYR A 85 3.88 -13.62 5.25
N LEU A 86 2.61 -13.99 5.16
CA LEU A 86 1.91 -14.64 6.26
C LEU A 86 2.56 -15.98 6.62
N SER A 87 2.98 -16.73 5.61
CA SER A 87 3.66 -18.01 5.80
C SER A 87 5.01 -17.83 6.50
N ARG A 88 5.81 -16.86 6.04
CA ARG A 88 7.14 -16.59 6.64
C ARG A 88 7.06 -16.14 8.09
N HIS A 89 5.97 -15.50 8.47
CA HIS A 89 5.80 -14.96 9.82
C HIS A 89 4.87 -15.80 10.70
N ALA A 90 4.51 -17.00 10.25
CA ALA A 90 3.61 -17.91 10.95
C ALA A 90 2.26 -17.28 11.29
N LEU A 91 1.72 -16.48 10.34
CA LEU A 91 0.47 -15.74 10.49
C LEU A 91 -0.65 -16.26 9.58
N HIS A 92 -0.49 -17.46 9.02
CA HIS A 92 -1.40 -17.98 8.00
C HIS A 92 -2.83 -18.27 8.51
N ASP A 93 -3.02 -18.36 9.83
CA ASP A 93 -4.35 -18.54 10.44
C ASP A 93 -4.91 -17.25 11.05
N THR A 94 -4.28 -16.10 10.75
CA THR A 94 -4.71 -14.82 11.29
C THR A 94 -5.41 -13.99 10.21
N PRO A 95 -6.26 -13.04 10.60
CA PRO A 95 -6.94 -12.20 9.62
C PRO A 95 -5.97 -11.31 8.87
N CYS A 96 -6.25 -11.09 7.61
CA CYS A 96 -5.53 -10.13 6.80
C CYS A 96 -6.51 -9.33 5.92
N ARG A 97 -6.02 -8.20 5.43
CA ARG A 97 -6.84 -7.27 4.69
C ARG A 97 -5.96 -6.54 3.67
N PHE A 98 -6.55 -6.12 2.56
CA PHE A 98 -5.87 -5.38 1.52
C PHE A 98 -6.41 -3.96 1.47
N ASP A 99 -5.54 -2.98 1.69
CA ASP A 99 -5.89 -1.56 1.66
C ASP A 99 -5.16 -0.86 0.53
N VAL A 100 -5.76 0.22 0.03
CA VAL A 100 -5.10 1.13 -0.89
C VAL A 100 -5.01 2.49 -0.21
N VAL A 101 -3.85 3.13 -0.32
CA VAL A 101 -3.66 4.50 0.13
C VAL A 101 -3.34 5.34 -1.11
N THR A 102 -4.12 6.38 -1.31
CA THR A 102 -3.83 7.35 -2.37
C THR A 102 -3.19 8.59 -1.77
N VAL A 103 -2.17 9.09 -2.45
CA VAL A 103 -1.50 10.33 -2.09
C VAL A 103 -1.57 11.25 -3.29
N ASP A 104 -2.36 12.32 -3.19
CA ASP A 104 -2.56 13.29 -4.26
C ASP A 104 -1.73 14.53 -3.96
N VAL A 105 -0.77 14.81 -4.84
CA VAL A 105 0.12 15.96 -4.72
C VAL A 105 -0.31 17.02 -5.72
N ILE A 106 -0.79 18.12 -5.21
CA ILE A 106 -1.30 19.23 -6.00
C ILE A 106 -0.44 20.46 -5.71
N ASP A 107 0.04 21.14 -6.77
CA ASP A 107 0.89 22.32 -6.62
C ASP A 107 0.21 23.39 -5.78
N GLY A 108 0.93 23.90 -4.78
CA GLY A 108 0.43 24.96 -3.91
C GLY A 108 -0.52 24.49 -2.81
N GLU A 109 -0.76 23.21 -2.69
CA GLU A 109 -1.64 22.63 -1.67
C GLU A 109 -0.92 21.56 -0.86
N GLU A 110 -1.45 21.29 0.33
CA GLU A 110 -1.01 20.16 1.13
C GLU A 110 -1.39 18.85 0.42
N PRO A 111 -0.51 17.85 0.42
CA PRO A 111 -0.87 16.54 -0.14
C PRO A 111 -2.10 15.95 0.56
N ARG A 112 -2.96 15.32 -0.22
CA ARG A 112 -4.13 14.62 0.30
C ARG A 112 -3.84 13.14 0.39
N VAL A 113 -3.99 12.59 1.58
CA VAL A 113 -3.76 11.16 1.82
C VAL A 113 -5.08 10.54 2.25
N GLU A 114 -5.52 9.53 1.49
CA GLU A 114 -6.76 8.81 1.80
C GLU A 114 -6.48 7.32 1.90
N ILE A 115 -7.07 6.68 2.90
CA ILE A 115 -6.97 5.24 3.12
C ILE A 115 -8.29 4.61 2.72
N TYR A 116 -8.22 3.58 1.89
CA TYR A 116 -9.37 2.80 1.45
C TYR A 116 -9.21 1.38 2.00
N PRO A 117 -9.79 1.09 3.19
CA PRO A 117 -9.72 -0.26 3.75
C PRO A 117 -10.55 -1.24 2.92
N HIS A 118 -10.13 -2.49 2.90
CA HIS A 118 -10.81 -3.54 2.13
C HIS A 118 -11.00 -3.15 0.67
N ALA A 119 -9.94 -2.60 0.06
CA ALA A 119 -10.01 -2.11 -1.31
C ALA A 119 -10.28 -3.24 -2.32
N PHE A 120 -9.93 -4.46 -1.97
CA PHE A 120 -10.29 -5.66 -2.74
C PHE A 120 -10.23 -6.88 -1.84
N GLU A 121 -10.86 -7.96 -2.28
CA GLU A 121 -10.86 -9.22 -1.55
C GLU A 121 -9.82 -10.17 -2.13
N SER A 122 -9.25 -11.00 -1.25
CA SER A 122 -8.33 -12.03 -1.69
C SER A 122 -9.06 -13.08 -2.53
N VAL A 123 -8.39 -13.57 -3.59
CA VAL A 123 -8.90 -14.66 -4.42
C VAL A 123 -8.46 -16.03 -3.93
N TYR A 124 -7.82 -16.07 -2.79
CA TYR A 124 -7.39 -17.32 -2.13
C TYR A 124 -8.25 -17.65 -0.93
#